data_10345c916741f536712c65b584bba214
#
_entry.id   10345c916741f536712c65b584bba214
#
_cell.length_a   1.000
_cell.length_b   1.000
_cell.length_c   1.000
_cell.angle_alpha   90.00
_cell.angle_beta   90.00
_cell.angle_gamma   90.00
#
_symmetry.space_group_name_H-M   'P 1'
#
loop_
_entity.id
_entity.type
_entity.pdbx_description
1 polymer ?
#
loop_
_entity_poly.entity_id
_entity_poly.type
_entity_poly.pdbx_seq_one_letter_code
_entity_poly.pdbx_strand_id
1 'polypeptide(L)'
;MELILLRHGKAENTNPDGDFSRALVEKGRAQARGAARLLKSAGLLPEIVLTSPLVRARQTADEFCQTANLPGAVIQGWLASGMDPKTAMSEHAAFRDFKRVAIVGHEPDFSTLAEWILGVTGGGVEIKKGAIACLRITPPARFGNLLYLVPPKLAGETEPGD
;
A
#
# COMPACT_ATOMS: atom_id res chain seq x y z
N MET A 1 -9.34 13.78 -0.81
CA MET A 1 -9.23 12.50 -0.09
C MET A 1 -7.77 12.20 0.25
N GLU A 2 -7.52 11.35 1.22
CA GLU A 2 -6.19 10.85 1.55
C GLU A 2 -6.03 9.44 0.97
N LEU A 3 -4.96 9.24 0.20
CA LEU A 3 -4.60 7.97 -0.40
C LEU A 3 -3.40 7.38 0.33
N ILE A 4 -3.58 6.24 0.98
CA ILE A 4 -2.52 5.49 1.64
C ILE A 4 -2.02 4.42 0.66
N LEU A 5 -0.73 4.47 0.35
CA LEU A 5 -0.01 3.44 -0.40
C LEU A 5 0.64 2.50 0.61
N LEU A 6 0.23 1.25 0.66
CA LEU A 6 0.87 0.19 1.45
C LEU A 6 1.56 -0.78 0.49
N ARG A 7 2.88 -0.68 0.36
CA ARG A 7 3.62 -1.66 -0.41
C ARG A 7 3.56 -3.02 0.28
N HIS A 8 3.32 -4.10 -0.47
CA HIS A 8 3.29 -5.44 0.11
C HIS A 8 4.54 -5.73 0.95
N GLY A 9 4.39 -6.53 2.00
CA GLY A 9 5.47 -6.96 2.87
C GLY A 9 6.47 -7.89 2.20
N LYS A 10 7.51 -8.28 2.93
CA LYS A 10 8.51 -9.23 2.44
C LYS A 10 7.85 -10.55 2.03
N ALA A 11 8.13 -11.00 0.82
CA ALA A 11 7.59 -12.22 0.24
C ALA A 11 8.71 -13.21 -0.10
N GLU A 12 8.33 -14.43 -0.42
CA GLU A 12 9.22 -15.45 -0.99
C GLU A 12 10.00 -14.87 -2.17
N ASN A 13 11.24 -15.32 -2.35
CA ASN A 13 12.04 -14.91 -3.51
C ASN A 13 11.52 -15.52 -4.81
N THR A 14 11.06 -16.78 -4.72
CA THR A 14 10.52 -17.56 -5.84
C THR A 14 9.35 -18.40 -5.36
N ASN A 15 8.51 -18.83 -6.30
CA ASN A 15 7.46 -19.83 -6.05
C ASN A 15 7.34 -20.74 -7.28
N PRO A 16 7.18 -22.08 -7.13
CA PRO A 16 7.03 -23.00 -8.24
C PRO A 16 5.88 -22.66 -9.20
N ASP A 17 4.83 -22.03 -8.67
CA ASP A 17 3.63 -21.61 -9.42
C ASP A 17 3.75 -20.20 -10.02
N GLY A 18 4.96 -19.61 -9.98
CA GLY A 18 5.28 -18.32 -10.59
C GLY A 18 5.18 -17.11 -9.66
N ASP A 19 5.48 -15.93 -10.19
CA ASP A 19 5.56 -14.66 -9.43
C ASP A 19 4.23 -14.29 -8.78
N PHE A 20 3.11 -14.54 -9.46
CA PHE A 20 1.77 -14.23 -8.93
C PHE A 20 1.51 -14.92 -7.58
N SER A 21 2.00 -16.15 -7.43
CA SER A 21 1.76 -17.02 -6.27
C SER A 21 2.74 -16.84 -5.11
N ARG A 22 3.76 -15.97 -5.25
CA ARG A 22 4.72 -15.71 -4.18
C ARG A 22 4.00 -15.17 -2.93
N ALA A 23 4.12 -15.92 -1.83
CA ALA A 23 3.47 -15.59 -0.56
C ALA A 23 4.34 -14.73 0.35
N LEU A 24 3.73 -14.06 1.32
CA LEU A 24 4.47 -13.39 2.38
C LEU A 24 5.24 -14.41 3.23
N VAL A 25 6.43 -14.02 3.63
CA VAL A 25 7.14 -14.64 4.76
C VAL A 25 6.70 -13.97 6.07
N GLU A 26 7.02 -14.55 7.24
CA GLU A 26 6.56 -14.01 8.53
C GLU A 26 6.97 -12.55 8.75
N LYS A 27 8.18 -12.17 8.35
CA LYS A 27 8.60 -10.77 8.37
C LYS A 27 7.64 -9.84 7.60
N GLY A 28 7.17 -10.27 6.44
CA GLY A 28 6.20 -9.50 5.65
C GLY A 28 4.84 -9.35 6.35
N ARG A 29 4.40 -10.40 7.05
CA ARG A 29 3.18 -10.37 7.86
C ARG A 29 3.34 -9.40 9.04
N ALA A 30 4.47 -9.45 9.73
CA ALA A 30 4.79 -8.54 10.82
C ALA A 30 4.82 -7.07 10.36
N GLN A 31 5.36 -6.79 9.16
CA GLN A 31 5.34 -5.46 8.54
C GLN A 31 3.91 -4.94 8.35
N ALA A 32 3.02 -5.77 7.81
CA ALA A 32 1.62 -5.40 7.60
C ALA A 32 0.90 -5.12 8.92
N ARG A 33 1.11 -5.96 9.94
CA ARG A 33 0.56 -5.75 11.29
C ARG A 33 1.09 -4.46 11.94
N GLY A 34 2.38 -4.18 11.78
CA GLY A 34 3.03 -2.95 12.25
C GLY A 34 2.39 -1.70 11.64
N ALA A 35 2.20 -1.68 10.32
CA ALA A 35 1.54 -0.59 9.62
C ALA A 35 0.10 -0.37 10.13
N ALA A 36 -0.65 -1.45 10.34
CA ALA A 36 -2.01 -1.37 10.87
C ALA A 36 -2.06 -0.78 12.28
N ARG A 37 -1.17 -1.25 13.19
CA ARG A 37 -1.09 -0.71 14.56
C ARG A 37 -0.72 0.76 14.58
N LEU A 38 0.24 1.17 13.76
CA LEU A 38 0.66 2.57 13.66
C LEU A 38 -0.50 3.46 13.24
N LEU A 39 -1.17 3.15 12.14
CA LEU A 39 -2.30 3.95 11.65
C LEU A 39 -3.47 3.94 12.63
N LYS A 40 -3.72 2.81 13.30
CA LYS A 40 -4.77 2.72 14.32
C LYS A 40 -4.49 3.62 15.52
N SER A 41 -3.26 3.58 16.05
CA SER A 41 -2.87 4.41 17.19
C SER A 41 -2.87 5.90 16.87
N ALA A 42 -2.59 6.25 15.61
CA ALA A 42 -2.63 7.64 15.14
C ALA A 42 -4.04 8.15 14.76
N GLY A 43 -5.06 7.28 14.76
CA GLY A 43 -6.40 7.65 14.30
C GLY A 43 -6.48 7.87 12.79
N LEU A 44 -5.61 7.23 12.02
CA LEU A 44 -5.45 7.44 10.57
C LEU A 44 -5.85 6.21 9.73
N LEU A 45 -6.68 5.32 10.29
CA LEU A 45 -7.15 4.16 9.53
C LEU A 45 -7.93 4.57 8.27
N PRO A 46 -7.78 3.80 7.17
CA PRO A 46 -8.62 3.97 5.99
C PRO A 46 -10.05 3.49 6.25
N GLU A 47 -10.99 4.02 5.48
CA GLU A 47 -12.39 3.57 5.48
C GLU A 47 -12.60 2.37 4.56
N ILE A 48 -11.73 2.23 3.55
CA ILE A 48 -11.73 1.12 2.60
C ILE A 48 -10.30 0.75 2.24
N VAL A 49 -10.05 -0.55 2.06
CA VAL A 49 -8.77 -1.11 1.60
C VAL A 49 -8.98 -1.81 0.27
N LEU A 50 -8.22 -1.41 -0.74
CA LEU A 50 -8.18 -2.03 -2.06
C LEU A 50 -6.86 -2.77 -2.21
N THR A 51 -6.84 -3.92 -2.87
CA THR A 51 -5.62 -4.71 -3.03
C THR A 51 -5.42 -5.25 -4.43
N SER A 52 -4.15 -5.33 -4.84
CA SER A 52 -3.73 -6.11 -5.99
C SER A 52 -4.18 -7.58 -5.86
N PRO A 53 -4.46 -8.26 -6.98
CA PRO A 53 -4.81 -9.68 -6.96
C PRO A 53 -3.63 -10.61 -6.61
N LEU A 54 -2.37 -10.15 -6.65
CA LEU A 54 -1.20 -10.97 -6.37
C LEU A 54 -1.19 -11.43 -4.90
N VAL A 55 -0.80 -12.69 -4.67
CA VAL A 55 -0.92 -13.34 -3.35
C VAL A 55 -0.26 -12.51 -2.24
N ARG A 56 0.97 -12.02 -2.44
CA ARG A 56 1.70 -11.21 -1.44
C ARG A 56 0.98 -9.92 -1.05
N ALA A 57 0.30 -9.28 -2.00
CA ALA A 57 -0.46 -8.06 -1.73
C ALA A 57 -1.76 -8.39 -0.98
N ARG A 58 -2.48 -9.43 -1.40
CA ARG A 58 -3.68 -9.89 -0.70
C ARG A 58 -3.39 -10.28 0.74
N GLN A 59 -2.33 -11.04 0.98
CA GLN A 59 -1.93 -11.42 2.34
C GLN A 59 -1.52 -10.21 3.19
N THR A 60 -0.85 -9.23 2.59
CA THR A 60 -0.54 -7.95 3.27
C THR A 60 -1.83 -7.23 3.67
N ALA A 61 -2.79 -7.14 2.77
CA ALA A 61 -4.08 -6.51 3.03
C ALA A 61 -4.89 -7.26 4.09
N ASP A 62 -4.87 -8.59 4.07
CA ASP A 62 -5.56 -9.43 5.07
C ASP A 62 -4.98 -9.22 6.48
N GLU A 63 -3.66 -9.27 6.63
CA GLU A 63 -2.98 -9.01 7.91
C GLU A 63 -3.26 -7.59 8.43
N PHE A 64 -3.23 -6.61 7.53
CA PHE A 64 -3.53 -5.22 7.85
C PHE A 64 -4.98 -5.06 8.33
N CYS A 65 -5.96 -5.53 7.57
CA CYS A 65 -7.37 -5.41 7.89
C CYS A 65 -7.73 -6.14 9.19
N GLN A 66 -7.22 -7.36 9.39
CA GLN A 66 -7.45 -8.13 10.63
C GLN A 66 -6.89 -7.39 11.85
N THR A 67 -5.65 -6.91 11.77
CA THR A 67 -4.99 -6.19 12.87
C THR A 67 -5.69 -4.86 13.20
N ALA A 68 -6.16 -4.15 12.18
CA ALA A 68 -6.86 -2.89 12.34
C ALA A 68 -8.34 -3.06 12.71
N ASN A 69 -8.88 -4.28 12.64
CA ASN A 69 -10.30 -4.59 12.78
C ASN A 69 -11.17 -3.86 11.74
N LEU A 70 -10.72 -3.92 10.48
CA LEU A 70 -11.41 -3.37 9.32
C LEU A 70 -12.11 -4.48 8.52
N PRO A 71 -13.12 -4.12 7.69
CA PRO A 71 -13.65 -5.04 6.68
C PRO A 71 -12.54 -5.54 5.75
N GLY A 72 -12.71 -6.75 5.21
CA GLY A 72 -11.76 -7.33 4.27
C GLY A 72 -11.52 -6.45 3.04
N ALA A 73 -10.30 -6.51 2.51
CA ALA A 73 -9.90 -5.72 1.35
C ALA A 73 -10.65 -6.16 0.08
N VAL A 74 -10.90 -5.19 -0.81
CA VAL A 74 -11.52 -5.41 -2.12
C VAL A 74 -10.44 -5.56 -3.18
N ILE A 75 -10.47 -6.66 -3.93
CA ILE A 75 -9.50 -6.92 -5.00
C ILE A 75 -9.80 -6.01 -6.20
N GLN A 76 -8.76 -5.34 -6.69
CA GLN A 76 -8.82 -4.48 -7.87
C GLN A 76 -7.76 -4.91 -8.88
N GLY A 77 -8.20 -5.32 -10.08
CA GLY A 77 -7.30 -5.79 -11.13
C GLY A 77 -6.28 -4.74 -11.60
N TRP A 78 -6.65 -3.47 -11.58
CA TRP A 78 -5.79 -2.35 -11.97
C TRP A 78 -4.61 -2.11 -11.01
N LEU A 79 -4.63 -2.71 -9.81
CA LEU A 79 -3.53 -2.70 -8.84
C LEU A 79 -2.49 -3.81 -9.08
N ALA A 80 -2.69 -4.68 -10.07
CA ALA A 80 -1.66 -5.66 -10.46
C ALA A 80 -0.38 -4.95 -10.89
N SER A 81 0.75 -5.67 -10.83
CA SER A 81 2.06 -5.13 -11.24
C SER A 81 2.02 -4.52 -12.64
N GLY A 82 2.60 -3.33 -12.80
CA GLY A 82 2.54 -2.55 -14.03
C GLY A 82 1.40 -1.51 -14.06
N MET A 83 0.92 -1.11 -12.89
CA MET A 83 -0.12 -0.09 -12.74
C MET A 83 0.29 1.24 -13.38
N ASP A 84 -0.56 1.77 -14.27
CA ASP A 84 -0.37 3.11 -14.85
C ASP A 84 -0.92 4.20 -13.90
N PRO A 85 -0.13 5.26 -13.58
CA PRO A 85 -0.56 6.32 -12.67
C PRO A 85 -1.83 7.05 -13.09
N LYS A 86 -2.01 7.30 -14.37
CA LYS A 86 -3.20 7.98 -14.89
C LYS A 86 -4.45 7.12 -14.72
N THR A 87 -4.34 5.84 -15.02
CA THR A 87 -5.41 4.86 -14.79
C THR A 87 -5.74 4.77 -13.30
N ALA A 88 -4.73 4.66 -12.44
CA ALA A 88 -4.93 4.62 -10.99
C ALA A 88 -5.71 5.84 -10.47
N MET A 89 -5.36 7.03 -10.91
CA MET A 89 -6.08 8.25 -10.50
C MET A 89 -7.50 8.31 -11.04
N SER A 90 -7.74 7.79 -12.23
CA SER A 90 -9.09 7.66 -12.78
C SER A 90 -9.94 6.68 -11.97
N GLU A 91 -9.39 5.53 -11.61
CA GLU A 91 -10.06 4.53 -10.77
C GLU A 91 -10.37 5.06 -9.36
N HIS A 92 -9.48 5.88 -8.78
CA HIS A 92 -9.73 6.52 -7.48
C HIS A 92 -10.92 7.49 -7.49
N ALA A 93 -11.31 8.02 -8.62
CA ALA A 93 -12.49 8.88 -8.72
C ALA A 93 -13.79 8.18 -8.28
N ALA A 94 -13.88 6.85 -8.42
CA ALA A 94 -15.00 6.06 -7.93
C ALA A 94 -15.08 6.00 -6.39
N PHE A 95 -14.00 6.30 -5.69
CA PHE A 95 -13.87 6.24 -4.22
C PHE A 95 -13.78 7.63 -3.58
N ARG A 96 -14.10 8.70 -4.32
CA ARG A 96 -13.94 10.09 -3.86
C ARG A 96 -14.78 10.46 -2.63
N ASP A 97 -15.83 9.70 -2.33
CA ASP A 97 -16.69 9.95 -1.17
C ASP A 97 -16.07 9.45 0.14
N PHE A 98 -15.04 8.61 0.07
CA PHE A 98 -14.26 8.21 1.23
C PHE A 98 -13.23 9.29 1.59
N LYS A 99 -13.11 9.57 2.88
CA LYS A 99 -12.08 10.48 3.38
C LYS A 99 -10.69 9.91 3.19
N ARG A 100 -10.55 8.59 3.43
CA ARG A 100 -9.26 7.88 3.39
C ARG A 100 -9.41 6.50 2.76
N VAL A 101 -8.63 6.25 1.71
CA VAL A 101 -8.56 4.98 0.98
C VAL A 101 -7.16 4.43 1.09
N ALA A 102 -7.00 3.15 1.40
CA ALA A 102 -5.70 2.47 1.28
C ALA A 102 -5.69 1.57 0.05
N ILE A 103 -4.56 1.55 -0.63
CA ILE A 103 -4.27 0.60 -1.71
C ILE A 103 -3.04 -0.22 -1.36
N VAL A 104 -3.11 -1.53 -1.61
CA VAL A 104 -2.00 -2.47 -1.37
C VAL A 104 -1.48 -2.98 -2.71
N GLY A 105 -0.19 -2.77 -2.96
CA GLY A 105 0.40 -3.08 -4.28
C GLY A 105 1.92 -3.12 -4.27
N HIS A 106 2.51 -2.70 -5.36
CA HIS A 106 3.85 -3.08 -5.78
C HIS A 106 4.76 -1.89 -6.09
N GLU A 107 6.08 -2.15 -6.13
CA GLU A 107 7.08 -1.30 -6.75
C GLU A 107 7.46 -1.86 -8.13
N PRO A 108 7.81 -0.98 -9.09
CA PRO A 108 7.98 0.48 -8.97
C PRO A 108 6.67 1.29 -9.08
N ASP A 109 5.53 0.65 -9.13
CA ASP A 109 4.23 1.28 -9.41
C ASP A 109 3.89 2.39 -8.40
N PHE A 110 4.12 2.14 -7.10
CA PHE A 110 3.77 3.09 -6.05
C PHE A 110 4.70 4.30 -5.99
N SER A 111 6.02 4.11 -6.13
CA SER A 111 6.94 5.26 -6.25
C SER A 111 6.65 6.06 -7.51
N THR A 112 6.37 5.40 -8.63
CA THR A 112 6.00 6.05 -9.88
C THR A 112 4.70 6.86 -9.74
N LEU A 113 3.68 6.31 -9.08
CA LEU A 113 2.43 7.01 -8.81
C LEU A 113 2.66 8.24 -7.91
N ALA A 114 3.41 8.07 -6.82
CA ALA A 114 3.72 9.16 -5.91
C ALA A 114 4.51 10.29 -6.62
N GLU A 115 5.54 9.95 -7.37
CA GLU A 115 6.32 10.92 -8.15
C GLU A 115 5.47 11.64 -9.19
N TRP A 116 4.60 10.90 -9.89
CA TRP A 116 3.69 11.49 -10.87
C TRP A 116 2.72 12.49 -10.23
N ILE A 117 2.16 12.17 -9.06
CA ILE A 117 1.26 13.06 -8.30
C ILE A 117 2.01 14.30 -7.79
N LEU A 118 3.24 14.11 -7.28
CA LEU A 118 4.04 15.18 -6.69
C LEU A 118 4.76 16.06 -7.74
N GLY A 119 4.77 15.65 -9.01
CA GLY A 119 5.54 16.33 -10.06
C GLY A 119 7.06 16.19 -9.89
N VAL A 120 7.50 15.12 -9.22
CA VAL A 120 8.93 14.78 -9.03
C VAL A 120 9.36 13.80 -10.12
N THR A 121 10.61 13.83 -10.51
CA THR A 121 11.20 12.92 -11.50
C THR A 121 12.51 12.33 -10.99
N GLY A 122 12.94 11.23 -11.59
CA GLY A 122 14.28 10.69 -11.37
C GLY A 122 14.48 9.84 -10.12
N GLY A 123 13.44 9.19 -9.61
CA GLY A 123 13.56 8.27 -8.47
C GLY A 123 13.70 8.99 -7.13
N GLY A 124 12.99 10.10 -6.97
CA GLY A 124 13.00 10.90 -5.75
C GLY A 124 12.19 10.31 -4.60
N VAL A 125 11.37 9.28 -4.87
CA VAL A 125 10.53 8.62 -3.86
C VAL A 125 10.90 7.14 -3.77
N GLU A 126 11.27 6.69 -2.58
CA GLU A 126 11.56 5.28 -2.29
C GLU A 126 10.54 4.74 -1.29
N ILE A 127 9.77 3.71 -1.68
CA ILE A 127 8.80 3.04 -0.81
C ILE A 127 9.26 1.61 -0.57
N LYS A 128 9.79 1.33 0.62
CA LYS A 128 10.30 -0.01 1.02
C LYS A 128 9.15 -1.01 1.20
N LYS A 129 9.45 -2.32 1.12
CA LYS A 129 8.49 -3.39 1.42
C LYS A 129 7.88 -3.18 2.80
N GLY A 130 6.56 -3.18 2.89
CA GLY A 130 5.84 -2.91 4.15
C GLY A 130 5.78 -1.43 4.56
N ALA A 131 6.36 -0.52 3.80
CA ALA A 131 6.24 0.92 4.04
C ALA A 131 4.84 1.43 3.68
N ILE A 132 4.45 2.50 4.34
CA ILE A 132 3.24 3.27 4.06
C ILE A 132 3.61 4.68 3.61
N ALA A 133 2.94 5.17 2.57
CA ALA A 133 2.98 6.56 2.16
C ALA A 133 1.55 7.10 2.08
N CYS A 134 1.33 8.33 2.48
CA CYS A 134 0.03 8.95 2.36
C CYS A 134 0.12 10.24 1.56
N LEU A 135 -0.74 10.36 0.57
CA LEU A 135 -0.87 11.52 -0.29
C LEU A 135 -2.27 12.11 -0.15
N ARG A 136 -2.36 13.43 -0.07
CA ARG A 136 -3.63 14.13 -0.27
C ARG A 136 -3.84 14.32 -1.76
N ILE A 137 -4.95 13.84 -2.29
CA ILE A 137 -5.27 13.86 -3.72
C ILE A 137 -6.69 14.37 -3.98
N THR A 138 -6.93 14.81 -5.21
CA THR A 138 -8.26 15.16 -5.72
C THR A 138 -8.45 14.45 -7.06
N PRO A 139 -8.85 13.14 -7.04
CA PRO A 139 -9.00 12.37 -8.27
C PRO A 139 -10.08 12.97 -9.20
N PRO A 140 -9.91 12.91 -10.50
CA PRO A 140 -8.78 12.30 -11.24
C PRO A 140 -7.60 13.25 -11.48
N ALA A 141 -7.55 14.42 -10.83
CA ALA A 141 -6.49 15.41 -11.00
C ALA A 141 -5.11 14.85 -10.60
N ARG A 142 -4.08 15.22 -11.35
CA ARG A 142 -2.72 14.72 -11.17
C ARG A 142 -2.07 15.17 -9.87
N PHE A 143 -2.32 16.39 -9.41
CA PHE A 143 -1.56 17.02 -8.35
C PHE A 143 -2.05 16.65 -6.95
N GLY A 144 -1.09 16.51 -6.02
CA GLY A 144 -1.36 16.24 -4.63
C GLY A 144 -0.18 16.60 -3.73
N ASN A 145 -0.31 16.30 -2.43
CA ASN A 145 0.71 16.58 -1.43
C ASN A 145 1.09 15.28 -0.72
N LEU A 146 2.37 15.06 -0.48
CA LEU A 146 2.84 14.02 0.43
C LEU A 146 2.57 14.47 1.87
N LEU A 147 1.84 13.65 2.63
CA LEU A 147 1.55 13.89 4.04
C LEU A 147 2.56 13.20 4.95
N TYR A 148 2.88 11.94 4.65
CA TYR A 148 3.91 11.16 5.34
C TYR A 148 4.38 9.99 4.48
N LEU A 149 5.60 9.53 4.77
CA LEU A 149 6.19 8.30 4.26
C LEU A 149 6.92 7.63 5.43
N VAL A 150 6.47 6.43 5.82
CA VAL A 150 6.97 5.72 7.00
C VAL A 150 7.50 4.35 6.59
N PRO A 151 8.80 4.10 6.77
CA PRO A 151 9.37 2.77 6.56
C PRO A 151 8.91 1.80 7.65
N PRO A 152 8.89 0.46 7.39
CA PRO A 152 8.35 -0.51 8.33
C PRO A 152 9.05 -0.52 9.69
N LYS A 153 10.35 -0.23 9.75
CA LYS A 153 11.10 -0.13 11.01
C LYS A 153 10.52 0.91 11.97
N LEU A 154 10.03 2.03 11.46
CA LEU A 154 9.38 3.06 12.27
C LEU A 154 7.94 2.70 12.64
N ALA A 155 7.31 1.78 11.92
CA ALA A 155 5.99 1.26 12.22
C ALA A 155 6.00 0.11 13.25
N GLY A 156 7.15 -0.19 13.87
CA GLY A 156 7.28 -1.25 14.86
C GLY A 156 7.42 -2.64 14.25
N GLU A 157 8.22 -2.75 13.18
CA GLU A 157 8.72 -4.03 12.70
C GLU A 157 9.72 -4.57 13.74
N THR A 158 9.22 -5.15 14.82
CA THR A 158 10.03 -5.93 15.74
C THR A 158 9.96 -7.39 15.30
N GLU A 159 11.07 -7.95 14.83
CA GLU A 159 11.21 -9.40 14.81
C GLU A 159 11.29 -9.90 16.26
N PRO A 160 10.67 -11.04 16.59
CA PRO A 160 10.98 -11.70 17.85
C PRO A 160 12.47 -12.06 17.84
N GLY A 161 13.30 -11.35 18.62
CA GLY A 161 14.72 -11.65 18.77
C GLY A 161 15.70 -10.57 18.28
N ASP A 162 15.25 -9.38 17.86
CA ASP A 162 16.12 -8.20 17.71
C ASP A 162 16.21 -7.40 19.02
#